data_725f888b76a4d800f1339c7266b20dfb
#
_entry.id   725f888b76a4d800f1339c7266b20dfb
#
_cell.length_a   1.000
_cell.length_b   1.000
_cell.length_c   1.000
_cell.angle_alpha   90.00
_cell.angle_beta   90.00
_cell.angle_gamma   90.00
#
_symmetry.space_group_name_H-M   'P 1'
#
loop_
_entity.id
_entity.type
_entity.pdbx_description
1 polymer ?
#
loop_
_entity_poly.entity_id
_entity_poly.type
_entity_poly.pdbx_seq_one_letter_code
_entity_poly.pdbx_strand_id
1 'polypeptide(L)'
;MSYRISARARRITIKVLNAERRVEVVVPGRGAVAEAQAFARRQREWIDVQLEKLPAPMPFVPGGRILVAGEMYALGNPGGKGRPRADHAGRRLIVPAPDAGSFPGRVRRLLIREAREALTEATDLYAEKIGRRVAKVSVRDTASRWGSSITRGDQTHISYSWRLICAPPFVLDYVCAHEVAHILEPNHSADFWAVVDRIFDRTQDAERWLKRNGARLHAVGKA
;
A
#
# COMPACT_ATOMS: atom_id res chain seq x y z
N MET A 1 8.41 -7.58 -19.03
CA MET A 1 7.04 -7.68 -19.55
C MET A 1 6.55 -9.12 -19.39
N SER A 2 5.32 -9.32 -18.89
CA SER A 2 4.72 -10.66 -18.72
C SER A 2 3.34 -10.69 -19.39
N TYR A 3 2.89 -11.91 -19.78
CA TYR A 3 1.59 -12.13 -20.40
C TYR A 3 0.73 -12.98 -19.49
N ARG A 4 -0.48 -12.52 -19.16
CA ARG A 4 -1.43 -13.25 -18.32
C ARG A 4 -2.71 -13.54 -19.09
N ILE A 5 -3.01 -14.83 -19.30
CA ILE A 5 -4.26 -15.26 -19.91
C ILE A 5 -5.37 -15.17 -18.87
N SER A 6 -6.50 -14.58 -19.24
CA SER A 6 -7.67 -14.42 -18.38
C SER A 6 -8.95 -14.64 -19.19
N ALA A 7 -9.66 -15.71 -18.90
CA ALA A 7 -10.95 -16.03 -19.54
C ALA A 7 -12.04 -14.94 -19.29
N ARG A 8 -11.85 -14.09 -18.28
CA ARG A 8 -12.75 -12.95 -17.99
C ARG A 8 -12.43 -11.71 -18.83
N ALA A 9 -11.25 -11.66 -19.45
CA ALA A 9 -10.87 -10.52 -20.27
C ALA A 9 -11.58 -10.61 -21.63
N ARG A 10 -12.19 -9.50 -22.06
CA ARG A 10 -12.85 -9.39 -23.37
C ARG A 10 -11.95 -8.74 -24.42
N ARG A 11 -10.81 -8.16 -24.03
CA ARG A 11 -9.87 -7.45 -24.89
C ARG A 11 -8.45 -7.56 -24.33
N ILE A 12 -7.47 -7.39 -25.21
CA ILE A 12 -6.06 -7.26 -24.80
C ILE A 12 -5.90 -5.94 -24.05
N THR A 13 -5.26 -5.97 -22.89
CA THR A 13 -5.04 -4.78 -22.05
C THR A 13 -3.61 -4.76 -21.56
N ILE A 14 -2.91 -3.64 -21.68
CA ILE A 14 -1.61 -3.41 -21.09
C ILE A 14 -1.81 -2.74 -19.72
N LYS A 15 -1.22 -3.30 -18.68
CA LYS A 15 -1.23 -2.78 -17.31
C LYS A 15 0.19 -2.51 -16.86
N VAL A 16 0.46 -1.31 -16.38
CA VAL A 16 1.68 -1.00 -15.65
C VAL A 16 1.41 -1.30 -14.16
N LEU A 17 2.12 -2.27 -13.63
CA LEU A 17 2.01 -2.69 -12.23
C LEU A 17 3.02 -1.89 -11.42
N ASN A 18 2.54 -0.78 -10.83
CA ASN A 18 3.38 0.18 -10.11
C ASN A 18 4.16 -0.49 -8.96
N ALA A 19 3.49 -1.40 -8.21
CA ALA A 19 4.09 -2.08 -7.07
C ALA A 19 5.26 -3.00 -7.46
N GLU A 20 5.22 -3.61 -8.65
CA GLU A 20 6.26 -4.52 -9.13
C GLU A 20 7.16 -3.88 -10.18
N ARG A 21 6.92 -2.63 -10.56
CA ARG A 21 7.64 -1.89 -11.62
C ARG A 21 7.74 -2.70 -12.93
N ARG A 22 6.68 -3.39 -13.29
CA ARG A 22 6.63 -4.23 -14.49
C ARG A 22 5.35 -4.03 -15.29
N VAL A 23 5.40 -4.47 -16.53
CA VAL A 23 4.26 -4.45 -17.43
C VAL A 23 3.65 -5.84 -17.53
N GLU A 24 2.35 -5.93 -17.35
CA GLU A 24 1.55 -7.12 -17.59
C GLU A 24 0.60 -6.89 -18.76
N VAL A 25 0.62 -7.79 -19.74
CA VAL A 25 -0.33 -7.82 -20.84
C VAL A 25 -1.39 -8.88 -20.53
N VAL A 26 -2.63 -8.45 -20.33
CA VAL A 26 -3.77 -9.34 -20.09
C VAL A 26 -4.33 -9.77 -21.43
N VAL A 27 -4.45 -11.08 -21.64
CA VAL A 27 -4.86 -11.69 -22.93
C VAL A 27 -6.15 -12.48 -22.72
N PRO A 28 -7.18 -12.32 -23.55
CA PRO A 28 -8.48 -12.99 -23.38
C PRO A 28 -8.41 -14.52 -23.60
N GLY A 29 -7.41 -15.01 -24.34
CA GLY A 29 -7.23 -16.46 -24.58
C GLY A 29 -5.89 -16.77 -25.21
N ARG A 30 -5.53 -18.06 -25.26
CA ARG A 30 -4.24 -18.50 -25.83
C ARG A 30 -4.05 -18.10 -27.29
N GLY A 31 -5.13 -18.14 -28.10
CA GLY A 31 -5.09 -17.76 -29.52
C GLY A 31 -4.76 -16.29 -29.77
N ALA A 32 -4.95 -15.41 -28.78
CA ALA A 32 -4.68 -13.97 -28.91
C ALA A 32 -3.26 -13.56 -28.44
N VAL A 33 -2.39 -14.52 -28.09
CA VAL A 33 -1.05 -14.20 -27.56
C VAL A 33 -0.17 -13.51 -28.61
N ALA A 34 -0.17 -13.99 -29.86
CA ALA A 34 0.60 -13.36 -30.94
C ALA A 34 0.15 -11.93 -31.23
N GLU A 35 -1.18 -11.69 -31.24
CA GLU A 35 -1.76 -10.36 -31.37
C GLU A 35 -1.37 -9.47 -30.19
N ALA A 36 -1.42 -10.00 -28.96
CA ALA A 36 -1.03 -9.28 -27.76
C ALA A 36 0.45 -8.87 -27.77
N GLN A 37 1.33 -9.73 -28.30
CA GLN A 37 2.74 -9.42 -28.49
C GLN A 37 2.93 -8.31 -29.53
N ALA A 38 2.22 -8.38 -30.65
CA ALA A 38 2.26 -7.33 -31.67
C ALA A 38 1.71 -6.00 -31.14
N PHE A 39 0.61 -6.05 -30.38
CA PHE A 39 0.03 -4.87 -29.73
C PHE A 39 1.02 -4.25 -28.72
N ALA A 40 1.63 -5.04 -27.86
CA ALA A 40 2.63 -4.57 -26.90
C ALA A 40 3.86 -3.95 -27.59
N ARG A 41 4.31 -4.50 -28.74
CA ARG A 41 5.39 -3.88 -29.54
C ARG A 41 4.99 -2.51 -30.09
N ARG A 42 3.79 -2.38 -30.63
CA ARG A 42 3.28 -1.07 -31.13
C ARG A 42 3.15 -0.03 -30.00
N GLN A 43 2.87 -0.47 -28.76
CA GLN A 43 2.73 0.40 -27.61
C GLN A 43 4.02 0.60 -26.82
N ARG A 44 5.17 0.21 -27.37
CA ARG A 44 6.49 0.22 -26.69
C ARG A 44 6.83 1.60 -26.12
N GLU A 45 6.71 2.61 -26.92
CA GLU A 45 7.00 4.00 -26.55
C GLU A 45 6.10 4.48 -25.39
N TRP A 46 4.79 4.21 -25.49
CA TRP A 46 3.87 4.51 -24.40
C TRP A 46 4.23 3.75 -23.10
N ILE A 47 4.61 2.48 -23.21
CA ILE A 47 5.04 1.66 -22.07
C ILE A 47 6.26 2.27 -21.40
N ASP A 48 7.28 2.62 -22.19
CA ASP A 48 8.54 3.19 -21.70
C ASP A 48 8.27 4.53 -20.97
N VAL A 49 7.44 5.41 -21.53
CA VAL A 49 7.01 6.64 -20.87
C VAL A 49 6.26 6.39 -19.55
N GLN A 50 5.42 5.35 -19.47
CA GLN A 50 4.73 5.02 -18.20
C GLN A 50 5.70 4.46 -17.16
N LEU A 51 6.68 3.66 -17.55
CA LEU A 51 7.71 3.14 -16.65
C LEU A 51 8.64 4.23 -16.12
N GLU A 52 8.98 5.21 -16.94
CA GLU A 52 9.77 6.39 -16.52
C GLU A 52 9.04 7.26 -15.49
N LYS A 53 7.72 7.35 -15.58
CA LYS A 53 6.90 8.07 -14.60
C LYS A 53 6.82 7.39 -13.24
N LEU A 54 7.25 6.12 -13.13
CA LEU A 54 7.24 5.44 -11.84
C LEU A 54 8.27 6.06 -10.89
N PRO A 55 7.92 6.30 -9.64
CA PRO A 55 8.83 6.83 -8.64
C PRO A 55 10.09 5.96 -8.52
N ALA A 56 11.22 6.59 -8.24
CA ALA A 56 12.45 5.88 -7.97
C ALA A 56 12.27 4.87 -6.81
N PRO A 57 12.87 3.69 -6.88
CA PRO A 57 12.88 2.74 -5.79
C PRO A 57 13.47 3.36 -4.52
N MET A 58 12.97 2.94 -3.37
CA MET A 58 13.50 3.33 -2.05
C MET A 58 13.94 2.05 -1.32
N PRO A 59 15.13 1.50 -1.65
CA PRO A 59 15.60 0.24 -1.09
C PRO A 59 15.92 0.37 0.39
N PHE A 60 15.77 -0.74 1.10
CA PHE A 60 16.18 -0.83 2.50
C PHE A 60 17.68 -1.11 2.59
N VAL A 61 18.49 -0.06 2.47
CA VAL A 61 19.95 -0.14 2.59
C VAL A 61 20.46 0.79 3.70
N PRO A 62 21.53 0.45 4.42
CA PRO A 62 22.14 1.36 5.38
C PRO A 62 22.52 2.69 4.72
N GLY A 63 22.23 3.81 5.38
CA GLY A 63 22.42 5.15 4.83
C GLY A 63 21.37 5.61 3.80
N GLY A 64 20.48 4.70 3.36
CA GLY A 64 19.38 5.04 2.47
C GLY A 64 18.30 5.89 3.15
N ARG A 65 17.33 6.35 2.36
CA ARG A 65 16.19 7.13 2.85
C ARG A 65 14.89 6.55 2.31
N ILE A 66 13.87 6.51 3.16
CA ILE A 66 12.53 6.01 2.81
C ILE A 66 11.44 6.92 3.37
N LEU A 67 10.23 6.79 2.85
CA LEU A 67 9.07 7.47 3.41
C LEU A 67 8.59 6.77 4.69
N VAL A 68 8.32 7.55 5.74
CA VAL A 68 7.57 7.17 6.95
C VAL A 68 6.74 8.37 7.36
N ALA A 69 5.46 8.17 7.68
CA ALA A 69 4.52 9.23 8.05
C ALA A 69 4.48 10.41 7.03
N GLY A 70 4.71 10.13 5.74
CA GLY A 70 4.74 11.13 4.68
C GLY A 70 6.07 11.88 4.51
N GLU A 71 7.05 11.62 5.36
CA GLU A 71 8.34 12.31 5.39
C GLU A 71 9.52 11.38 5.12
N MET A 72 10.67 11.93 4.75
CA MET A 72 11.88 11.16 4.45
C MET A 72 12.68 10.85 5.71
N TYR A 73 12.76 9.58 6.06
CA TYR A 73 13.55 9.04 7.18
C TYR A 73 14.85 8.41 6.69
N ALA A 74 15.94 8.66 7.42
CA ALA A 74 17.22 8.00 7.17
C ALA A 74 17.25 6.60 7.80
N LEU A 75 17.87 5.64 7.11
CA LEU A 75 18.08 4.28 7.59
C LEU A 75 19.46 4.14 8.21
N GLY A 76 19.53 4.11 9.55
CA GLY A 76 20.76 3.95 10.30
C GLY A 76 21.00 2.49 10.71
N ASN A 77 22.21 1.99 10.46
CA ASN A 77 22.68 0.70 11.00
C ASN A 77 23.86 0.94 11.94
N PRO A 78 23.65 0.93 13.26
CA PRO A 78 24.76 1.03 14.22
C PRO A 78 25.58 -0.27 14.35
N GLY A 79 25.22 -1.30 13.58
CA GLY A 79 25.80 -2.64 13.71
C GLY A 79 25.26 -3.44 14.90
N GLY A 80 25.74 -4.68 15.02
CA GLY A 80 25.48 -5.53 16.18
C GLY A 80 24.04 -6.09 16.29
N LYS A 81 23.71 -6.48 17.51
CA LYS A 81 22.39 -7.04 17.88
C LYS A 81 21.60 -6.01 18.68
N GLY A 82 20.34 -5.81 18.37
CA GLY A 82 19.47 -4.88 19.08
C GLY A 82 18.07 -4.85 18.46
N ARG A 83 17.12 -4.21 19.16
CA ARG A 83 15.75 -4.05 18.68
C ARG A 83 15.67 -2.84 17.74
N PRO A 84 15.20 -3.00 16.49
CA PRO A 84 14.93 -1.87 15.61
C PRO A 84 13.88 -0.93 16.21
N ARG A 85 14.08 0.38 16.06
CA ARG A 85 13.15 1.42 16.54
C ARG A 85 13.10 2.61 15.58
N ALA A 86 11.99 3.34 15.61
CA ALA A 86 11.85 4.63 14.97
C ALA A 86 12.25 5.75 15.95
N ASP A 87 12.97 6.74 15.46
CA ASP A 87 13.23 8.02 16.07
C ASP A 87 12.49 9.07 15.23
N HIS A 88 11.25 9.36 15.62
CA HIS A 88 10.39 10.26 14.85
C HIS A 88 10.89 11.71 14.93
N ALA A 89 11.42 12.15 16.04
CA ALA A 89 11.98 13.51 16.20
C ALA A 89 13.20 13.72 15.30
N GLY A 90 14.09 12.74 15.24
CA GLY A 90 15.29 12.78 14.39
C GLY A 90 15.06 12.31 12.95
N ARG A 91 13.84 11.88 12.61
CA ARG A 91 13.48 11.28 11.31
C ARG A 91 14.44 10.18 10.88
N ARG A 92 14.67 9.22 11.79
CA ARG A 92 15.57 8.08 11.57
C ARG A 92 14.93 6.77 11.98
N LEU A 93 15.19 5.73 11.19
CA LEU A 93 14.98 4.35 11.63
C LEU A 93 16.32 3.77 12.05
N ILE A 94 16.47 3.47 13.31
CA ILE A 94 17.68 2.88 13.89
C ILE A 94 17.49 1.37 13.89
N VAL A 95 18.22 0.70 13.00
CA VAL A 95 18.04 -0.74 12.71
C VAL A 95 19.36 -1.47 12.88
N PRO A 96 19.72 -1.90 14.11
CA PRO A 96 20.90 -2.71 14.31
C PRO A 96 20.81 -3.98 13.47
N ALA A 97 21.85 -4.26 12.68
CA ALA A 97 21.95 -5.47 11.87
C ALA A 97 23.41 -5.94 11.81
N PRO A 98 23.66 -7.25 12.00
CA PRO A 98 25.03 -7.79 12.01
C PRO A 98 25.67 -7.77 10.61
N ASP A 99 24.87 -7.76 9.57
CA ASP A 99 25.29 -7.79 8.16
C ASP A 99 24.30 -7.06 7.25
N ALA A 100 24.75 -6.73 6.03
CA ALA A 100 23.93 -6.03 5.05
C ALA A 100 22.74 -6.87 4.55
N GLY A 101 22.85 -8.18 4.51
CA GLY A 101 21.80 -9.08 4.03
C GLY A 101 20.61 -9.16 4.98
N SER A 102 20.83 -9.07 6.29
CA SER A 102 19.77 -9.11 7.31
C SER A 102 19.05 -7.76 7.47
N PHE A 103 19.69 -6.65 7.09
CA PHE A 103 19.19 -5.29 7.29
C PHE A 103 17.82 -5.05 6.65
N PRO A 104 17.57 -5.37 5.37
CA PRO A 104 16.27 -5.11 4.72
C PRO A 104 15.10 -5.80 5.44
N GLY A 105 15.30 -7.05 5.83
CA GLY A 105 14.29 -7.81 6.57
C GLY A 105 13.98 -7.22 7.94
N ARG A 106 14.97 -6.61 8.60
CA ARG A 106 14.80 -5.95 9.90
C ARG A 106 14.06 -4.62 9.77
N VAL A 107 14.37 -3.82 8.76
CA VAL A 107 13.61 -2.59 8.42
C VAL A 107 12.15 -2.94 8.15
N ARG A 108 11.91 -3.93 7.30
CA ARG A 108 10.53 -4.35 6.96
C ARG A 108 9.75 -4.79 8.19
N ARG A 109 10.33 -5.60 9.08
CA ARG A 109 9.66 -6.02 10.32
C ARG A 109 9.35 -4.85 11.25
N LEU A 110 10.26 -3.86 11.34
CA LEU A 110 10.00 -2.63 12.07
C LEU A 110 8.77 -1.91 11.52
N LEU A 111 8.75 -1.62 10.21
CA LEU A 111 7.63 -0.91 9.57
C LEU A 111 6.30 -1.66 9.68
N ILE A 112 6.29 -2.99 9.57
CA ILE A 112 5.08 -3.80 9.77
C ILE A 112 4.58 -3.73 11.22
N ARG A 113 5.48 -3.66 12.20
CA ARG A 113 5.10 -3.49 13.62
C ARG A 113 4.47 -2.13 13.84
N GLU A 114 5.15 -1.05 13.43
CA GLU A 114 4.64 0.33 13.53
C GLU A 114 3.29 0.47 12.80
N ALA A 115 3.18 -0.11 11.59
CA ALA A 115 1.93 -0.11 10.83
C ALA A 115 0.80 -0.84 11.59
N ARG A 116 1.09 -1.98 12.23
CA ARG A 116 0.08 -2.72 12.96
C ARG A 116 -0.43 -1.93 14.16
N GLU A 117 0.46 -1.32 14.92
CA GLU A 117 0.13 -0.50 16.08
C GLU A 117 -0.76 0.68 15.66
N ALA A 118 -0.32 1.50 14.70
CA ALA A 118 -1.06 2.66 14.23
C ALA A 118 -2.41 2.32 13.56
N LEU A 119 -2.44 1.27 12.70
CA LEU A 119 -3.66 0.86 12.02
C LEU A 119 -4.70 0.26 12.98
N THR A 120 -4.25 -0.46 14.02
CA THR A 120 -5.17 -0.99 15.03
C THR A 120 -5.78 0.14 15.84
N GLU A 121 -4.95 1.06 16.35
CA GLU A 121 -5.41 2.22 17.11
C GLU A 121 -6.40 3.08 16.32
N ALA A 122 -6.06 3.43 15.07
CA ALA A 122 -6.96 4.19 14.22
C ALA A 122 -8.27 3.43 13.90
N THR A 123 -8.19 2.11 13.65
CA THR A 123 -9.38 1.29 13.38
C THR A 123 -10.31 1.27 14.60
N ASP A 124 -9.79 1.08 15.80
CA ASP A 124 -10.57 1.06 17.03
C ASP A 124 -11.25 2.42 17.27
N LEU A 125 -10.51 3.52 17.06
CA LEU A 125 -11.03 4.89 17.17
C LEU A 125 -12.23 5.12 16.22
N TYR A 126 -12.11 4.74 14.94
CA TYR A 126 -13.18 4.96 13.97
C TYR A 126 -14.34 3.97 14.16
N ALA A 127 -14.08 2.74 14.59
CA ALA A 127 -15.12 1.76 14.91
C ALA A 127 -15.98 2.20 16.11
N GLU A 128 -15.37 2.81 17.12
CA GLU A 128 -16.07 3.39 18.26
C GLU A 128 -17.04 4.51 17.84
N LYS A 129 -16.62 5.39 16.90
CA LYS A 129 -17.47 6.47 16.37
C LYS A 129 -18.75 6.00 15.69
N ILE A 130 -18.80 4.75 15.22
CA ILE A 130 -19.99 4.13 14.63
C ILE A 130 -20.65 3.08 15.54
N GLY A 131 -20.23 2.98 16.81
CA GLY A 131 -20.77 2.02 17.78
C GLY A 131 -20.52 0.56 17.39
N ARG A 132 -19.38 0.27 16.75
CA ARG A 132 -18.98 -1.08 16.30
C ARG A 132 -17.64 -1.49 16.87
N ARG A 133 -17.31 -2.78 16.74
CA ARG A 133 -15.99 -3.32 17.06
C ARG A 133 -15.45 -4.13 15.90
N VAL A 134 -14.13 -4.10 15.72
CA VAL A 134 -13.43 -4.92 14.74
C VAL A 134 -12.79 -6.11 15.46
N ALA A 135 -13.13 -7.32 15.03
CA ALA A 135 -12.64 -8.54 15.68
C ALA A 135 -11.15 -8.78 15.39
N LYS A 136 -10.66 -8.35 14.21
CA LYS A 136 -9.27 -8.56 13.83
C LYS A 136 -8.79 -7.52 12.81
N VAL A 137 -7.65 -6.90 13.10
CA VAL A 137 -6.86 -6.12 12.16
C VAL A 137 -5.68 -6.96 11.68
N SER A 138 -5.47 -7.03 10.37
CA SER A 138 -4.35 -7.73 9.72
C SER A 138 -3.56 -6.77 8.87
N VAL A 139 -2.23 -6.90 8.90
CA VAL A 139 -1.32 -6.08 8.07
C VAL A 139 -0.62 -6.99 7.06
N ARG A 140 -0.69 -6.63 5.79
CA ARG A 140 -0.21 -7.44 4.66
C ARG A 140 0.64 -6.60 3.69
N ASP A 141 1.29 -7.26 2.76
CA ASP A 141 1.96 -6.63 1.62
C ASP A 141 1.07 -6.75 0.38
N THR A 142 0.15 -5.80 0.23
CA THR A 142 -0.78 -5.78 -0.90
C THR A 142 -0.29 -4.87 -2.01
N ALA A 143 -0.48 -5.31 -3.28
CA ALA A 143 -0.05 -4.57 -4.46
C ALA A 143 -1.16 -3.68 -5.06
N SER A 144 -2.44 -3.96 -4.77
CA SER A 144 -3.58 -3.38 -5.49
C SER A 144 -4.63 -2.69 -4.60
N ARG A 145 -4.55 -2.85 -3.29
CA ARG A 145 -5.51 -2.27 -2.33
C ARG A 145 -4.78 -1.73 -1.11
N TRP A 146 -5.28 -0.64 -0.55
CA TRP A 146 -4.78 -0.09 0.70
C TRP A 146 -5.43 -0.77 1.91
N GLY A 147 -6.71 -1.13 1.77
CA GLY A 147 -7.46 -1.85 2.77
C GLY A 147 -8.46 -2.84 2.16
N SER A 148 -9.08 -3.65 2.99
CA SER A 148 -10.27 -4.45 2.69
C SER A 148 -10.98 -4.87 3.97
N SER A 149 -12.30 -4.72 4.02
CA SER A 149 -13.16 -5.11 5.12
C SER A 149 -14.01 -6.32 4.73
N ILE A 150 -14.14 -7.29 5.62
CA ILE A 150 -14.99 -8.47 5.47
C ILE A 150 -15.75 -8.68 6.76
N THR A 151 -17.08 -8.60 6.70
CA THR A 151 -17.97 -8.90 7.82
C THR A 151 -18.67 -10.24 7.58
N ARG A 152 -18.65 -11.11 8.57
CA ARG A 152 -19.35 -12.40 8.59
C ARG A 152 -20.09 -12.54 9.92
N GLY A 153 -21.40 -12.43 9.88
CA GLY A 153 -22.20 -12.30 11.10
C GLY A 153 -21.83 -11.03 11.86
N ASP A 154 -21.47 -11.16 13.12
CA ASP A 154 -21.00 -10.08 14.00
C ASP A 154 -19.48 -9.85 13.97
N GLN A 155 -18.75 -10.68 13.22
CA GLN A 155 -17.28 -10.64 13.16
C GLN A 155 -16.79 -9.86 11.95
N THR A 156 -16.20 -8.70 12.20
CA THR A 156 -15.52 -7.91 11.16
C THR A 156 -14.02 -8.11 11.22
N HIS A 157 -13.43 -8.44 10.08
CA HIS A 157 -11.98 -8.54 9.90
C HIS A 157 -11.54 -7.52 8.85
N ILE A 158 -10.58 -6.66 9.21
CA ILE A 158 -10.03 -5.66 8.29
C ILE A 158 -8.56 -5.99 8.01
N SER A 159 -8.16 -5.88 6.76
CA SER A 159 -6.79 -6.09 6.31
C SER A 159 -6.27 -4.85 5.62
N TYR A 160 -5.06 -4.41 5.98
CA TYR A 160 -4.41 -3.22 5.45
C TYR A 160 -3.05 -3.51 4.82
N SER A 161 -2.63 -2.64 3.90
CA SER A 161 -1.24 -2.59 3.45
C SER A 161 -0.33 -1.97 4.52
N TRP A 162 0.79 -2.63 4.85
CA TRP A 162 1.77 -2.06 5.78
C TRP A 162 2.33 -0.72 5.28
N ARG A 163 2.27 -0.47 3.97
CA ARG A 163 2.79 0.77 3.37
C ARG A 163 2.01 2.02 3.77
N LEU A 164 0.85 1.87 4.39
CA LEU A 164 0.10 3.01 4.94
C LEU A 164 0.88 3.76 6.03
N ILE A 165 1.79 3.08 6.76
CA ILE A 165 2.69 3.77 7.71
C ILE A 165 3.65 4.75 7.03
N CYS A 166 3.87 4.59 5.71
CA CYS A 166 4.69 5.48 4.92
C CYS A 166 3.93 6.73 4.42
N ALA A 167 2.59 6.71 4.48
CA ALA A 167 1.74 7.85 4.15
C ALA A 167 1.66 8.85 5.32
N PRO A 168 1.26 10.11 5.07
CA PRO A 168 0.89 11.03 6.15
C PRO A 168 -0.21 10.42 7.05
N PRO A 169 -0.21 10.71 8.36
CA PRO A 169 -1.17 10.14 9.31
C PRO A 169 -2.62 10.27 8.85
N PHE A 170 -3.04 11.44 8.39
CA PHE A 170 -4.42 11.65 7.93
C PHE A 170 -4.85 10.75 6.76
N VAL A 171 -3.89 10.24 5.96
CA VAL A 171 -4.16 9.31 4.87
C VAL A 171 -4.35 7.88 5.41
N LEU A 172 -3.56 7.49 6.40
CA LEU A 172 -3.75 6.24 7.14
C LEU A 172 -5.12 6.24 7.83
N ASP A 173 -5.44 7.33 8.52
CA ASP A 173 -6.72 7.54 9.19
C ASP A 173 -7.90 7.44 8.23
N TYR A 174 -7.80 8.08 7.07
CA TYR A 174 -8.82 7.98 6.02
C TYR A 174 -9.07 6.52 5.61
N VAL A 175 -8.01 5.75 5.35
CA VAL A 175 -8.19 4.34 4.93
C VAL A 175 -8.82 3.53 6.06
N CYS A 176 -8.48 3.80 7.33
CA CYS A 176 -9.13 3.15 8.47
C CYS A 176 -10.61 3.52 8.56
N ALA A 177 -10.97 4.79 8.44
CA ALA A 177 -12.36 5.25 8.44
C ALA A 177 -13.16 4.64 7.27
N HIS A 178 -12.56 4.56 6.08
CA HIS A 178 -13.15 3.94 4.89
C HIS A 178 -13.47 2.46 5.11
N GLU A 179 -12.52 1.67 5.62
CA GLU A 179 -12.72 0.25 5.85
C GLU A 179 -13.69 -0.03 7.01
N VAL A 180 -13.72 0.86 8.00
CA VAL A 180 -14.68 0.80 9.11
C VAL A 180 -16.09 1.14 8.62
N ALA A 181 -16.27 2.12 7.72
CA ALA A 181 -17.57 2.45 7.16
C ALA A 181 -18.22 1.25 6.44
N HIS A 182 -17.43 0.36 5.84
CA HIS A 182 -17.91 -0.88 5.23
C HIS A 182 -18.57 -1.86 6.21
N ILE A 183 -18.46 -1.65 7.52
CA ILE A 183 -19.19 -2.44 8.53
C ILE A 183 -20.70 -2.14 8.47
N LEU A 184 -21.05 -0.90 8.14
CA LEU A 184 -22.44 -0.46 8.02
C LEU A 184 -22.93 -0.54 6.58
N GLU A 185 -22.09 -0.11 5.62
CA GLU A 185 -22.43 0.01 4.20
C GLU A 185 -21.40 -0.73 3.35
N PRO A 186 -21.73 -1.94 2.84
CA PRO A 186 -20.76 -2.75 2.08
C PRO A 186 -20.42 -2.19 0.70
N ASN A 187 -21.25 -1.32 0.14
CA ASN A 187 -21.08 -0.72 -1.18
C ASN A 187 -20.79 0.78 -1.05
N HIS A 188 -20.05 1.35 -2.00
CA HIS A 188 -19.73 2.79 -2.04
C HIS A 188 -20.94 3.63 -2.52
N SER A 189 -22.09 3.48 -1.87
CA SER A 189 -23.31 4.25 -2.10
C SER A 189 -23.21 5.66 -1.50
N ALA A 190 -24.25 6.47 -1.67
CA ALA A 190 -24.34 7.76 -0.99
C ALA A 190 -24.33 7.61 0.54
N ASP A 191 -24.99 6.55 1.05
CA ASP A 191 -25.03 6.25 2.48
C ASP A 191 -23.65 5.88 3.03
N PHE A 192 -22.85 5.12 2.26
CA PHE A 192 -21.46 4.85 2.61
C PHE A 192 -20.65 6.13 2.77
N TRP A 193 -20.73 7.05 1.80
CA TRP A 193 -19.99 8.30 1.87
C TRP A 193 -20.49 9.19 3.03
N ALA A 194 -21.79 9.18 3.32
CA ALA A 194 -22.34 9.86 4.49
C ALA A 194 -21.78 9.30 5.82
N VAL A 195 -21.55 7.98 5.91
CA VAL A 195 -20.87 7.38 7.08
C VAL A 195 -19.42 7.84 7.15
N VAL A 196 -18.66 7.78 6.04
CA VAL A 196 -17.25 8.22 6.01
C VAL A 196 -17.13 9.68 6.44
N ASP A 197 -17.90 10.59 5.84
CA ASP A 197 -17.83 12.03 6.10
C ASP A 197 -18.26 12.40 7.54
N ARG A 198 -19.12 11.59 8.15
CA ARG A 198 -19.49 11.76 9.56
C ARG A 198 -18.34 11.45 10.53
N ILE A 199 -17.46 10.52 10.18
CA ILE A 199 -16.39 10.05 11.09
C ILE A 199 -15.01 10.60 10.74
N PHE A 200 -14.83 11.11 9.51
CA PHE A 200 -13.57 11.65 8.99
C PHE A 200 -13.81 12.86 8.08
N ASP A 201 -13.12 13.97 8.33
CA ASP A 201 -13.39 15.30 7.75
C ASP A 201 -12.52 15.67 6.52
N ARG A 202 -11.51 14.84 6.17
CA ARG A 202 -10.53 15.14 5.12
C ARG A 202 -10.54 14.12 3.97
N THR A 203 -11.70 13.52 3.68
CA THR A 203 -11.88 12.46 2.68
C THR A 203 -11.26 12.83 1.33
N GLN A 204 -11.63 13.99 0.77
CA GLN A 204 -11.15 14.42 -0.55
C GLN A 204 -9.64 14.68 -0.59
N ASP A 205 -9.05 15.19 0.50
CA ASP A 205 -7.61 15.44 0.58
C ASP A 205 -6.84 14.13 0.59
N ALA A 206 -7.31 13.15 1.36
CA ALA A 206 -6.68 11.85 1.47
C ALA A 206 -6.77 11.06 0.15
N GLU A 207 -7.93 11.07 -0.52
CA GLU A 207 -8.09 10.46 -1.84
C GLU A 207 -7.17 11.09 -2.89
N ARG A 208 -7.14 12.43 -2.94
CA ARG A 208 -6.24 13.15 -3.85
C ARG A 208 -4.78 12.82 -3.56
N TRP A 209 -4.42 12.72 -2.30
CA TRP A 209 -3.06 12.37 -1.90
C TRP A 209 -2.70 10.95 -2.33
N LEU A 210 -3.55 9.96 -2.06
CA LEU A 210 -3.35 8.55 -2.47
C LEU A 210 -3.26 8.42 -3.98
N LYS A 211 -4.11 9.10 -4.73
CA LYS A 211 -4.07 9.10 -6.19
C LYS A 211 -2.73 9.63 -6.73
N ARG A 212 -2.17 10.67 -6.13
CA ARG A 212 -0.90 11.29 -6.54
C ARG A 212 0.33 10.52 -6.05
N ASN A 213 0.28 9.94 -4.86
CA ASN A 213 1.46 9.44 -4.17
C ASN A 213 1.45 7.92 -3.96
N GLY A 214 0.38 7.20 -4.29
CA GLY A 214 0.27 5.76 -4.08
C GLY A 214 1.41 4.97 -4.72
N ALA A 215 1.86 5.37 -5.92
CA ALA A 215 3.01 4.76 -6.57
C ALA A 215 4.31 4.93 -5.76
N ARG A 216 4.50 6.07 -5.07
CA ARG A 216 5.66 6.31 -4.19
C ARG A 216 5.64 5.39 -2.97
N LEU A 217 4.47 5.13 -2.39
CA LEU A 217 4.34 4.17 -1.29
C LEU A 217 4.74 2.76 -1.73
N HIS A 218 4.35 2.37 -2.95
CA HIS A 218 4.75 1.08 -3.51
C HIS A 218 6.24 0.98 -3.82
N ALA A 219 6.94 2.10 -4.02
CA ALA A 219 8.38 2.13 -4.24
C ALA A 219 9.20 1.88 -2.95
N VAL A 220 8.59 2.03 -1.75
CA VAL A 220 9.27 1.77 -0.47
C VAL A 220 9.61 0.28 -0.33
N GLY A 221 10.88 -0.02 -0.07
CA GLY A 221 11.42 -1.37 0.05
C GLY A 221 11.58 -2.11 -1.28
N LYS A 222 11.56 -1.40 -2.40
CA LYS A 222 11.92 -1.95 -3.72
C LYS A 222 13.37 -1.62 -4.05
N ALA A 223 14.01 -2.53 -4.77
CA ALA A 223 15.36 -2.38 -5.33
C ALA A 223 15.28 -2.00 -6.80
#